data_ff837a0abbaf9b63cdd979cd2f756298
#
_entry.id   ff837a0abbaf9b63cdd979cd2f756298
#
_cell.length_a   1.000
_cell.length_b   1.000
_cell.length_c   1.000
_cell.angle_alpha   90.00
_cell.angle_beta   90.00
_cell.angle_gamma   90.00
#
_symmetry.space_group_name_H-M   'P 1'
#
loop_
_entity.id
_entity.type
_entity.pdbx_description
1 polymer ?
#
loop_
_entity_poly.entity_id
_entity_poly.type
_entity_poly.pdbx_seq_one_letter_code
_entity_poly.pdbx_strand_id
1 'polypeptide(L)'
;ITPKDIANGNPQTAADLLGLSGEVFIQKSQQGGGSPMIRGFATNRLLITVDGIRMNTAIFRSGNLQNVISLDPFVMDRTEVLFGPGSVIYGSDAIAGVMNFYTLPAALSPDGKPDLSGIASARFSSANNEITGHFNINVGLKKWAFVTSDSQINFNDLQMGKYGPGEYIRHVKL
;
A
#
# COMPACT_ATOMS: atom_id res chain seq x y z
N ILE A 1 3.41 -10.77 -1.46
CA ILE A 1 2.63 -10.05 -2.47
C ILE A 1 3.63 -9.53 -3.52
N THR A 2 3.41 -9.86 -4.75
CA THR A 2 4.28 -9.55 -5.90
C THR A 2 3.69 -8.44 -6.76
N PRO A 3 4.46 -7.83 -7.70
CA PRO A 3 3.94 -6.85 -8.65
C PRO A 3 2.75 -7.38 -9.48
N LYS A 4 2.75 -8.67 -9.77
CA LYS A 4 1.65 -9.33 -10.48
C LYS A 4 0.38 -9.38 -9.65
N ASP A 5 0.51 -9.62 -8.35
CA ASP A 5 -0.63 -9.60 -7.43
C ASP A 5 -1.20 -8.19 -7.28
N ILE A 6 -0.32 -7.18 -7.27
CA ILE A 6 -0.71 -5.76 -7.26
C ILE A 6 -1.49 -5.40 -8.52
N ALA A 7 -0.95 -5.78 -9.69
CA ALA A 7 -1.59 -5.50 -10.96
C ALA A 7 -2.97 -6.20 -11.10
N ASN A 8 -3.08 -7.45 -10.65
CA ASN A 8 -4.32 -8.22 -10.72
C ASN A 8 -5.35 -7.80 -9.66
N GLY A 9 -4.89 -7.54 -8.44
CA GLY A 9 -5.75 -7.14 -7.31
C GLY A 9 -6.19 -5.69 -7.38
N ASN A 10 -5.44 -4.87 -8.13
CA ASN A 10 -5.72 -3.46 -8.35
C ASN A 10 -6.09 -2.70 -7.06
N PRO A 11 -5.27 -2.77 -6.00
CA PRO A 11 -5.58 -2.17 -4.71
C PRO A 11 -5.64 -0.64 -4.80
N GLN A 12 -6.57 -0.04 -4.08
CA GLN A 12 -6.70 1.42 -4.01
C GLN A 12 -5.60 2.03 -3.15
N THR A 13 -5.23 1.32 -2.08
CA THR A 13 -4.27 1.78 -1.08
C THR A 13 -3.33 0.65 -0.68
N ALA A 14 -2.23 0.98 -0.02
CA ALA A 14 -1.34 -0.04 0.56
C ALA A 14 -2.04 -0.88 1.64
N ALA A 15 -3.07 -0.35 2.30
CA ALA A 15 -3.92 -1.14 3.19
C ALA A 15 -4.70 -2.21 2.41
N ASP A 16 -5.30 -1.85 1.28
CA ASP A 16 -6.00 -2.81 0.42
C ASP A 16 -5.05 -3.86 -0.14
N LEU A 17 -3.83 -3.44 -0.49
CA LEU A 17 -2.76 -4.34 -0.92
C LEU A 17 -2.49 -5.45 0.11
N LEU A 18 -2.35 -5.08 1.38
CA LEU A 18 -2.16 -6.04 2.46
C LEU A 18 -3.36 -6.99 2.62
N GLY A 19 -4.58 -6.48 2.39
CA GLY A 19 -5.80 -7.26 2.46
C GLY A 19 -5.94 -8.31 1.35
N LEU A 20 -5.19 -8.20 0.24
CA LEU A 20 -5.26 -9.16 -0.87
C LEU A 20 -4.88 -10.59 -0.46
N SER A 21 -4.02 -10.75 0.53
CA SER A 21 -3.62 -12.07 1.03
C SER A 21 -4.73 -12.80 1.81
N GLY A 22 -5.73 -12.08 2.29
CA GLY A 22 -6.76 -12.59 3.19
C GLY A 22 -6.27 -12.91 4.61
N GLU A 23 -4.98 -12.78 4.89
CA GLU A 23 -4.37 -13.09 6.18
C GLU A 23 -4.20 -11.87 7.08
N VAL A 24 -4.26 -10.68 6.49
CA VAL A 24 -4.20 -9.39 7.18
C VAL A 24 -5.59 -8.76 7.16
N PHE A 25 -6.14 -8.55 8.33
CA PHE A 25 -7.40 -7.80 8.46
C PHE A 25 -7.11 -6.31 8.38
N ILE A 26 -7.89 -5.59 7.60
CA ILE A 26 -7.78 -4.13 7.48
C ILE A 26 -8.97 -3.48 8.12
N GLN A 27 -8.74 -2.78 9.22
CA GLN A 27 -9.75 -1.92 9.83
C GLN A 27 -9.80 -0.59 9.08
N LYS A 28 -10.80 -0.42 8.23
CA LYS A 28 -11.04 0.82 7.51
C LYS A 28 -11.92 1.75 8.35
N SER A 29 -11.43 2.95 8.61
CA SER A 29 -12.19 4.01 9.30
C SER A 29 -12.70 5.06 8.32
N GLN A 30 -12.07 5.17 7.16
CA GLN A 30 -12.38 6.13 6.11
C GLN A 30 -11.89 5.63 4.77
N GLN A 31 -12.31 6.32 3.71
CA GLN A 31 -11.82 6.08 2.37
C GLN A 31 -10.33 6.45 2.27
N GLY A 32 -9.56 5.63 1.56
CA GLY A 32 -8.13 5.87 1.38
C GLY A 32 -7.23 5.44 2.54
N GLY A 33 -7.79 5.09 3.70
CA GLY A 33 -7.01 4.70 4.85
C GLY A 33 -7.47 3.39 5.50
N GLY A 34 -6.57 2.76 6.23
CA GLY A 34 -6.86 1.56 6.99
C GLY A 34 -5.71 1.17 7.89
N SER A 35 -6.05 0.56 9.02
CA SER A 35 -5.08 0.02 9.97
C SER A 35 -4.96 -1.48 9.78
N PRO A 36 -3.80 -2.01 9.43
CA PRO A 36 -3.60 -3.45 9.32
C PRO A 36 -3.58 -4.09 10.70
N MET A 37 -4.17 -5.27 10.78
CA MET A 37 -4.23 -6.10 11.99
C MET A 37 -3.85 -7.54 11.65
N ILE A 38 -3.02 -8.13 12.48
CA ILE A 38 -2.65 -9.55 12.41
C ILE A 38 -3.12 -10.23 13.69
N ARG A 39 -4.01 -11.22 13.58
CA ARG A 39 -4.53 -12.01 14.72
C ARG A 39 -5.04 -11.14 15.88
N GLY A 40 -5.71 -10.02 15.59
CA GLY A 40 -6.22 -9.09 16.60
C GLY A 40 -5.19 -8.09 17.15
N PHE A 41 -3.94 -8.19 16.74
CA PHE A 41 -2.92 -7.22 17.10
C PHE A 41 -2.81 -6.11 16.04
N ALA A 42 -2.82 -4.88 16.49
CA ALA A 42 -2.71 -3.70 15.65
C ALA A 42 -1.57 -2.79 16.11
N THR A 43 -1.22 -1.85 15.30
CA THR A 43 -0.40 -0.66 15.52
C THR A 43 0.95 -0.85 16.21
N ASN A 44 1.04 -0.67 17.51
CA ASN A 44 2.30 -0.69 18.26
C ASN A 44 2.89 -2.10 18.49
N ARG A 45 2.20 -3.12 18.00
CA ARG A 45 2.64 -4.52 18.06
C ARG A 45 2.96 -5.12 16.70
N LEU A 46 2.71 -4.34 15.65
CA LEU A 46 3.06 -4.63 14.27
C LEU A 46 4.14 -3.64 13.82
N LEU A 47 5.27 -4.16 13.43
CA LEU A 47 6.31 -3.36 12.84
C LEU A 47 6.06 -3.18 11.34
N ILE A 48 6.10 -1.94 10.89
CA ILE A 48 6.08 -1.60 9.47
C ILE A 48 7.44 -1.06 9.08
N THR A 49 8.02 -1.59 8.03
CA THR A 49 9.26 -1.10 7.44
C THR A 49 9.10 -0.77 5.96
N VAL A 50 9.82 0.23 5.50
CA VAL A 50 9.97 0.55 4.08
C VAL A 50 11.46 0.53 3.78
N ASP A 51 11.88 -0.36 2.89
CA ASP A 51 13.30 -0.59 2.54
C ASP A 51 14.21 -0.76 3.78
N GLY A 52 13.69 -1.47 4.78
CA GLY A 52 14.37 -1.72 6.05
C GLY A 52 14.31 -0.57 7.07
N ILE A 53 13.73 0.56 6.71
CA ILE A 53 13.55 1.71 7.62
C ILE A 53 12.22 1.56 8.36
N ARG A 54 12.27 1.66 9.69
CA ARG A 54 11.08 1.55 10.54
C ARG A 54 10.16 2.76 10.37
N MET A 55 8.88 2.50 10.16
CA MET A 55 7.83 3.52 10.08
C MET A 55 7.18 3.82 11.44
N ASN A 56 7.39 2.96 12.43
CA ASN A 56 6.84 3.12 13.78
C ASN A 56 7.62 4.19 14.55
N THR A 57 7.37 5.45 14.23
CA THR A 57 8.02 6.59 14.89
C THR A 57 7.05 7.29 15.83
N ALA A 58 7.59 8.13 16.74
CA ALA A 58 6.76 8.90 17.69
C ALA A 58 5.80 9.90 17.04
N ILE A 59 6.03 10.26 15.79
CA ILE A 59 5.15 11.15 15.01
C ILE A 59 3.83 10.45 14.67
N PHE A 60 3.90 9.16 14.42
CA PHE A 60 2.74 8.36 14.18
C PHE A 60 2.16 7.94 15.54
N ARG A 61 1.01 8.46 15.90
CA ARG A 61 0.34 8.25 17.19
C ARG A 61 0.29 6.77 17.56
N SER A 62 0.68 6.43 18.77
CA SER A 62 0.46 5.11 19.34
C SER A 62 -1.04 4.81 19.33
N GLY A 63 -1.47 3.84 18.58
CA GLY A 63 -2.87 3.48 18.51
C GLY A 63 -3.36 3.17 17.12
N ASN A 64 -4.21 3.86 16.54
CA ASN A 64 -4.82 3.52 15.26
C ASN A 64 -4.14 4.24 14.11
N LEU A 65 -3.00 3.72 13.66
CA LEU A 65 -2.34 4.44 12.63
C LEU A 65 -2.34 3.80 11.29
N GLN A 66 -2.82 4.60 10.53
CA GLN A 66 -2.81 4.65 9.08
C GLN A 66 -1.40 4.88 8.51
N ASN A 67 -0.37 4.29 9.13
CA ASN A 67 1.01 4.42 8.65
C ASN A 67 1.16 3.97 7.19
N VAL A 68 0.27 3.09 6.76
CA VAL A 68 0.24 2.61 5.38
C VAL A 68 -0.47 3.54 4.41
N ILE A 69 -1.15 4.59 4.89
CA ILE A 69 -1.85 5.56 4.02
C ILE A 69 -0.89 6.38 3.15
N SER A 70 0.31 6.61 3.68
CA SER A 70 1.35 7.35 2.96
C SER A 70 2.13 6.50 1.96
N LEU A 71 1.85 5.20 1.91
CA LEU A 71 2.51 4.28 1.00
C LEU A 71 1.68 4.12 -0.27
N ASP A 72 2.29 4.42 -1.41
CA ASP A 72 1.68 4.18 -2.70
C ASP A 72 1.87 2.71 -3.12
N PRO A 73 0.79 1.94 -3.33
CA PRO A 73 0.91 0.55 -3.74
C PRO A 73 1.61 0.36 -5.09
N PHE A 74 1.55 1.34 -5.97
CA PHE A 74 2.16 1.27 -7.31
C PHE A 74 3.67 1.46 -7.30
N VAL A 75 4.24 1.99 -6.22
CA VAL A 75 5.70 2.15 -6.06
C VAL A 75 6.32 0.89 -5.47
N MET A 76 5.52 -0.08 -5.02
CA MET A 76 6.02 -1.28 -4.37
C MET A 76 6.46 -2.33 -5.37
N ASP A 77 7.70 -2.79 -5.23
CA ASP A 77 8.20 -3.99 -5.91
C ASP A 77 7.63 -5.25 -5.27
N ARG A 78 7.67 -5.32 -3.94
CA ARG A 78 7.09 -6.43 -3.20
C ARG A 78 6.73 -6.03 -1.78
N THR A 79 5.82 -6.80 -1.20
CA THR A 79 5.45 -6.68 0.21
C THR A 79 5.52 -8.05 0.86
N GLU A 80 6.22 -8.13 1.98
CA GLU A 80 6.37 -9.33 2.78
C GLU A 80 5.69 -9.15 4.13
N VAL A 81 4.89 -10.14 4.54
CA VAL A 81 4.25 -10.17 5.84
C VAL A 81 4.79 -11.35 6.61
N LEU A 82 5.49 -11.09 7.69
CA LEU A 82 6.04 -12.08 8.59
C LEU A 82 5.10 -12.21 9.79
N PHE A 83 4.51 -13.38 9.96
CA PHE A 83 3.59 -13.68 11.06
C PHE A 83 4.34 -14.23 12.26
N GLY A 84 3.95 -13.77 13.44
CA GLY A 84 4.52 -14.23 14.68
C GLY A 84 5.59 -13.29 15.25
N PRO A 85 6.21 -13.67 16.36
CA PRO A 85 7.11 -12.80 17.10
C PRO A 85 8.41 -12.57 16.33
N GLY A 86 8.54 -11.42 15.70
CA GLY A 86 9.77 -10.93 15.08
C GLY A 86 10.67 -10.15 16.02
N SER A 87 10.31 -10.06 17.31
CA SER A 87 10.95 -9.18 18.27
C SER A 87 12.45 -9.47 18.51
N VAL A 88 12.89 -10.70 18.30
CA VAL A 88 14.31 -11.08 18.42
C VAL A 88 15.15 -10.39 17.34
N ILE A 89 14.61 -10.23 16.14
CA ILE A 89 15.33 -9.65 14.99
C ILE A 89 15.02 -8.15 14.88
N TYR A 90 13.75 -7.78 15.08
CA TYR A 90 13.23 -6.45 14.75
C TYR A 90 12.94 -5.57 15.97
N GLY A 91 13.04 -6.11 17.18
CA GLY A 91 12.78 -5.39 18.43
C GLY A 91 11.33 -5.45 18.92
N SER A 92 11.05 -4.70 19.99
CA SER A 92 9.81 -4.81 20.79
C SER A 92 8.51 -4.54 20.02
N ASP A 93 8.55 -3.77 18.95
CA ASP A 93 7.33 -3.42 18.18
C ASP A 93 6.87 -4.56 17.25
N ALA A 94 7.70 -5.59 17.07
CA ALA A 94 7.44 -6.71 16.18
C ALA A 94 6.89 -7.95 16.93
N ILE A 95 6.04 -7.76 17.93
CA ILE A 95 5.48 -8.84 18.75
C ILE A 95 4.51 -9.71 17.96
N ALA A 96 3.64 -9.09 17.18
CA ALA A 96 2.60 -9.78 16.43
C ALA A 96 3.02 -10.13 14.99
N GLY A 97 3.93 -9.35 14.43
CA GLY A 97 4.44 -9.55 13.09
C GLY A 97 5.18 -8.35 12.54
N VAL A 98 5.70 -8.51 11.33
CA VAL A 98 6.42 -7.49 10.59
C VAL A 98 5.86 -7.40 9.18
N MET A 99 5.65 -6.18 8.71
CA MET A 99 5.26 -5.88 7.34
C MET A 99 6.39 -5.10 6.67
N ASN A 100 7.07 -5.74 5.74
CA ASN A 100 8.17 -5.15 4.99
C ASN A 100 7.67 -4.74 3.62
N PHE A 101 7.77 -3.46 3.32
CA PHE A 101 7.52 -2.91 2.00
C PHE A 101 8.86 -2.62 1.32
N TYR A 102 8.98 -3.05 0.09
CA TYR A 102 10.17 -2.80 -0.74
C TYR A 102 9.74 -1.98 -1.94
N THR A 103 10.39 -0.84 -2.12
CA THR A 103 10.11 0.05 -3.25
C THR A 103 10.78 -0.47 -4.54
N LEU A 104 10.33 0.04 -5.67
CA LEU A 104 10.90 -0.30 -6.97
C LEU A 104 12.40 0.02 -7.00
N PRO A 105 13.28 -0.98 -7.21
CA PRO A 105 14.70 -0.74 -7.30
C PRO A 105 15.06 -0.10 -8.65
N ALA A 106 15.99 0.83 -8.63
CA ALA A 106 16.58 1.33 -9.86
C ALA A 106 17.45 0.23 -10.50
N ALA A 107 17.11 -0.19 -11.70
CA ALA A 107 17.80 -1.25 -12.43
C ALA A 107 18.91 -0.67 -13.34
N LEU A 108 20.13 -1.20 -13.19
CA LEU A 108 21.24 -0.88 -14.10
C LEU A 108 21.05 -1.57 -15.45
N SER A 109 21.61 -0.99 -16.48
CA SER A 109 21.63 -1.64 -17.80
C SER A 109 22.55 -2.85 -17.80
N PRO A 110 22.07 -4.04 -18.21
CA PRO A 110 22.90 -5.25 -18.29
C PRO A 110 23.95 -5.17 -19.35
N ASP A 111 23.67 -4.50 -20.47
CA ASP A 111 24.58 -4.42 -21.64
C ASP A 111 25.47 -3.17 -21.63
N GLY A 112 25.30 -2.32 -20.62
CA GLY A 112 26.03 -1.06 -20.52
C GLY A 112 25.58 0.02 -21.50
N LYS A 113 24.57 -0.25 -22.34
CA LYS A 113 23.90 0.75 -23.18
C LYS A 113 22.78 1.39 -22.38
N PRO A 114 22.38 2.64 -22.65
CA PRO A 114 21.20 3.21 -21.99
C PRO A 114 19.98 2.34 -22.19
N ASP A 115 19.36 1.94 -21.09
CA ASP A 115 18.10 1.17 -21.04
C ASP A 115 16.99 2.01 -20.42
N LEU A 116 15.86 2.09 -21.11
CA LEU A 116 14.69 2.82 -20.66
C LEU A 116 13.52 1.87 -20.57
N SER A 117 13.01 1.71 -19.37
CA SER A 117 11.83 0.89 -19.11
C SER A 117 10.84 1.64 -18.21
N GLY A 118 9.60 1.25 -18.24
CA GLY A 118 8.60 1.88 -17.41
C GLY A 118 7.20 1.29 -17.62
N ILE A 119 6.29 1.69 -16.76
CA ILE A 119 4.89 1.29 -16.79
C ILE A 119 4.04 2.54 -16.64
N ALA A 120 2.97 2.62 -17.41
CA ALA A 120 1.91 3.58 -17.20
C ALA A 120 0.60 2.83 -17.03
N SER A 121 -0.21 3.23 -16.07
CA SER A 121 -1.51 2.64 -15.81
C SER A 121 -2.55 3.71 -15.48
N ALA A 122 -3.80 3.42 -15.83
CA ALA A 122 -4.94 4.23 -15.46
C ALA A 122 -6.03 3.32 -14.91
N ARG A 123 -6.73 3.79 -13.86
CA ARG A 123 -7.83 3.08 -13.22
C ARG A 123 -9.03 4.00 -13.09
N PHE A 124 -10.20 3.40 -13.27
CA PHE A 124 -11.47 4.02 -12.95
C PHE A 124 -12.28 3.11 -12.02
N SER A 125 -12.88 3.68 -10.97
CA SER A 125 -13.80 2.99 -10.08
C SER A 125 -15.13 3.74 -10.00
N SER A 126 -16.21 3.06 -10.34
CA SER A 126 -17.56 3.64 -10.31
C SER A 126 -18.14 3.79 -8.91
N ALA A 127 -17.58 3.09 -7.90
CA ALA A 127 -18.08 3.13 -6.53
C ALA A 127 -17.94 4.51 -5.86
N ASN A 128 -16.92 5.24 -6.24
CA ASN A 128 -16.58 6.56 -5.71
C ASN A 128 -16.13 7.54 -6.80
N ASN A 129 -16.43 7.23 -8.06
CA ASN A 129 -15.95 7.98 -9.22
C ASN A 129 -14.45 8.27 -9.18
N GLU A 130 -13.68 7.27 -8.75
CA GLU A 130 -12.24 7.39 -8.63
C GLU A 130 -11.58 7.31 -10.00
N ILE A 131 -10.66 8.23 -10.23
CA ILE A 131 -9.73 8.21 -11.36
C ILE A 131 -8.33 8.20 -10.78
N THR A 132 -7.57 7.16 -11.11
CA THR A 132 -6.16 7.02 -10.69
C THR A 132 -5.31 6.91 -11.95
N GLY A 133 -4.28 7.73 -12.01
CA GLY A 133 -3.21 7.64 -12.99
C GLY A 133 -1.89 7.34 -12.29
N HIS A 134 -1.09 6.46 -12.86
CA HIS A 134 0.23 6.12 -12.35
C HIS A 134 1.20 5.94 -13.51
N PHE A 135 2.43 6.38 -13.32
CA PHE A 135 3.54 6.00 -14.18
C PHE A 135 4.82 5.82 -13.37
N ASN A 136 5.67 4.93 -13.83
CA ASN A 136 7.05 4.86 -13.40
C ASN A 136 7.97 4.74 -14.60
N ILE A 137 9.18 5.26 -14.44
CA ILE A 137 10.22 5.23 -15.46
C ILE A 137 11.54 4.85 -14.79
N ASN A 138 12.22 3.85 -15.31
CA ASN A 138 13.58 3.48 -14.95
C ASN A 138 14.52 3.82 -16.10
N VAL A 139 15.60 4.52 -15.79
CA VAL A 139 16.69 4.83 -16.71
C VAL A 139 17.93 4.13 -16.20
N GLY A 140 18.34 3.05 -16.86
CA GLY A 140 19.52 2.26 -16.53
C GLY A 140 20.71 2.65 -17.40
N LEU A 141 21.83 2.97 -16.76
CA LEU A 141 23.14 3.15 -17.40
C LEU A 141 24.09 2.08 -16.84
N LYS A 142 25.31 2.02 -17.36
CA LYS A 142 26.33 1.03 -16.95
C LYS A 142 26.68 1.10 -15.45
N LYS A 143 26.71 2.30 -14.85
CA LYS A 143 27.11 2.54 -13.45
C LYS A 143 26.07 3.30 -12.64
N TRP A 144 25.07 3.83 -13.28
CA TRP A 144 24.05 4.66 -12.67
C TRP A 144 22.68 4.19 -13.11
N ALA A 145 21.72 4.24 -12.23
CA ALA A 145 20.34 4.02 -12.57
C ALA A 145 19.45 5.00 -11.78
N PHE A 146 18.36 5.39 -12.41
CA PHE A 146 17.33 6.24 -11.82
C PHE A 146 15.97 5.59 -12.00
N VAL A 147 15.18 5.61 -10.96
CA VAL A 147 13.76 5.29 -11.05
C VAL A 147 12.99 6.48 -10.54
N THR A 148 11.94 6.86 -11.26
CA THR A 148 10.96 7.83 -10.81
C THR A 148 9.58 7.23 -10.93
N SER A 149 8.70 7.58 -10.01
CA SER A 149 7.32 7.11 -9.98
C SER A 149 6.43 8.22 -9.49
N ASP A 150 5.27 8.36 -10.12
CA ASP A 150 4.26 9.33 -9.73
C ASP A 150 2.87 8.71 -9.83
N SER A 151 2.02 9.03 -8.86
CA SER A 151 0.64 8.56 -8.81
C SER A 151 -0.29 9.70 -8.43
N GLN A 152 -1.33 9.86 -9.20
CA GLN A 152 -2.40 10.80 -8.89
C GLN A 152 -3.71 10.08 -8.71
N ILE A 153 -4.32 10.27 -7.55
CA ILE A 153 -5.58 9.64 -7.18
C ILE A 153 -6.60 10.74 -6.87
N ASN A 154 -7.69 10.75 -7.62
CA ASN A 154 -8.84 11.62 -7.36
C ASN A 154 -10.06 10.75 -7.10
N PHE A 155 -10.73 10.95 -5.99
CA PHE A 155 -11.95 10.22 -5.65
C PHE A 155 -12.98 11.14 -4.97
N ASN A 156 -14.25 10.82 -5.17
CA ASN A 156 -15.39 11.45 -4.53
C ASN A 156 -15.94 10.55 -3.41
N ASP A 157 -17.04 10.96 -2.82
CA ASP A 157 -17.72 10.18 -1.79
C ASP A 157 -18.20 8.83 -2.31
N LEU A 158 -18.20 7.84 -1.45
CA LEU A 158 -18.72 6.52 -1.76
C LEU A 158 -20.21 6.58 -2.09
N GLN A 159 -20.56 6.01 -3.21
CA GLN A 159 -21.96 5.90 -3.64
C GLN A 159 -22.55 4.59 -3.13
N MET A 160 -23.73 4.68 -2.53
CA MET A 160 -24.49 3.49 -2.17
C MET A 160 -25.02 2.82 -3.44
N GLY A 161 -24.98 1.49 -3.44
CA GLY A 161 -25.55 0.69 -4.54
C GLY A 161 -27.05 0.96 -4.70
N LYS A 162 -27.50 1.00 -5.95
CA LYS A 162 -28.90 1.31 -6.34
C LYS A 162 -29.96 0.34 -5.77
N TYR A 163 -29.55 -0.84 -5.31
CA TYR A 163 -30.41 -1.93 -4.89
C TYR A 163 -30.17 -2.35 -3.42
N GLY A 164 -29.74 -1.44 -2.58
CA GLY A 164 -29.63 -1.69 -1.13
C GLY A 164 -31.00 -1.76 -0.47
N PRO A 165 -31.16 -2.47 0.66
CA PRO A 165 -32.38 -2.44 1.46
C PRO A 165 -32.76 -1.00 1.85
N GLY A 166 -34.03 -0.63 1.68
CA GLY A 166 -34.50 0.75 1.97
C GLY A 166 -34.24 1.23 3.39
N GLU A 167 -34.05 0.31 4.32
CA GLU A 167 -33.69 0.58 5.72
C GLU A 167 -32.30 1.22 5.90
N TYR A 168 -31.41 1.10 4.90
CA TYR A 168 -30.05 1.69 4.92
C TYR A 168 -29.98 3.06 4.26
N ILE A 169 -31.08 3.58 3.76
CA ILE A 169 -31.13 4.94 3.22
C ILE A 169 -31.03 5.94 4.37
N ARG A 170 -29.82 6.22 4.78
CA ARG A 170 -29.55 7.33 5.67
C ARG A 170 -29.56 8.61 4.85
N HIS A 171 -30.57 9.42 5.07
CA HIS A 171 -30.57 10.81 4.63
C HIS A 171 -29.52 11.59 5.44
N VAL A 172 -28.26 11.48 5.09
CA VAL A 172 -27.25 12.42 5.56
C VAL A 172 -27.34 13.61 4.62
N LYS A 173 -28.16 14.58 4.96
CA LYS A 173 -28.01 15.93 4.43
C LYS A 173 -26.93 16.58 5.28
N LEU A 174 -25.76 16.78 4.70
CA LEU A 174 -24.81 17.78 5.13
C LEU A 174 -25.21 19.13 4.53
#